data_0c86598c84492ddd0c2b2dcb19c48e49
#
_entry.id   0c86598c84492ddd0c2b2dcb19c48e49
#
_cell.length_a   1.000
_cell.length_b   1.000
_cell.length_c   1.000
_cell.angle_alpha   90.00
_cell.angle_beta   90.00
_cell.angle_gamma   90.00
#
_symmetry.space_group_name_H-M   'P 1'
#
loop_
_entity.id
_entity.type
_entity.pdbx_description
1 polymer ?
#
loop_
_entity_poly.entity_id
_entity_poly.type
_entity_poly.pdbx_seq_one_letter_code
_entity_poly.pdbx_strand_id
1 'polypeptide(L)'
;VKAVPAALTVAAHTYTVTALSRREVSGADATLPVATLAGTVAVAATAAGASRRKGWRAVLPVALAGWYLTHYGRAQARAAAQPDAARVRAAVGSGITGLPTLQGTLAARTGAGVTGLALAALAPLARRLVRRISAT
;
A
#
# COMPACT_ATOMS: atom_id res chain seq x y z
N VAL A 1 -1.71 -22.30 8.34
CA VAL A 1 -1.14 -21.55 9.48
C VAL A 1 -0.11 -20.50 9.02
N LYS A 2 0.82 -20.80 8.09
CA LYS A 2 1.84 -19.84 7.60
C LYS A 2 1.30 -18.70 6.75
N ALA A 3 0.13 -18.85 6.14
CA ALA A 3 -0.51 -17.82 5.30
C ALA A 3 -1.33 -16.79 6.09
N VAL A 4 -1.71 -17.09 7.34
CA VAL A 4 -2.57 -16.21 8.16
C VAL A 4 -1.97 -14.82 8.37
N PRO A 5 -0.68 -14.64 8.73
CA PRO A 5 -0.12 -13.31 8.90
C PRO A 5 -0.14 -12.48 7.61
N ALA A 6 0.12 -13.10 6.46
CA ALA A 6 0.07 -12.42 5.17
C ALA A 6 -1.38 -12.01 4.83
N ALA A 7 -2.35 -12.89 5.04
CA ALA A 7 -3.76 -12.59 4.83
C ALA A 7 -4.25 -11.44 5.72
N LEU A 8 -3.86 -11.42 7.00
CA LEU A 8 -4.19 -10.33 7.93
C LEU A 8 -3.54 -9.01 7.50
N THR A 9 -2.31 -9.04 6.99
CA THR A 9 -1.64 -7.84 6.48
C THR A 9 -2.39 -7.26 5.28
N VAL A 10 -2.84 -8.10 4.34
CA VAL A 10 -3.65 -7.68 3.19
C VAL A 10 -5.02 -7.20 3.65
N ALA A 11 -5.67 -7.87 4.60
CA ALA A 11 -6.95 -7.45 5.15
C ALA A 11 -6.86 -6.08 5.84
N ALA A 12 -5.80 -5.84 6.61
CA ALA A 12 -5.55 -4.53 7.24
C ALA A 12 -5.35 -3.43 6.19
N HIS A 13 -4.58 -3.69 5.12
CA HIS A 13 -4.47 -2.77 4.00
C HIS A 13 -5.83 -2.47 3.35
N THR A 14 -6.60 -3.51 3.03
CA THR A 14 -7.94 -3.38 2.44
C THR A 14 -8.86 -2.56 3.34
N TYR A 15 -8.78 -2.75 4.65
CA TYR A 15 -9.53 -1.95 5.60
C TYR A 15 -9.19 -0.46 5.52
N THR A 16 -7.91 -0.08 5.43
CA THR A 16 -7.52 1.34 5.31
C THR A 16 -8.07 1.97 4.03
N VAL A 17 -8.01 1.25 2.89
CA VAL A 17 -8.57 1.72 1.61
C VAL A 17 -10.08 1.85 1.69
N THR A 18 -10.78 0.85 2.25
CA THR A 18 -12.24 0.86 2.38
C THR A 18 -12.73 1.97 3.31
N ALA A 19 -12.01 2.22 4.40
CA ALA A 19 -12.34 3.31 5.33
C ALA A 19 -12.28 4.68 4.63
N LEU A 20 -11.24 4.92 3.81
CA LEU A 20 -11.10 6.13 3.02
C LEU A 20 -12.15 6.23 1.90
N SER A 21 -12.49 5.12 1.21
CA SER A 21 -13.42 5.12 0.08
C SER A 21 -14.82 5.57 0.47
N ARG A 22 -15.24 5.35 1.71
CA ARG A 22 -16.53 5.84 2.22
C ARG A 22 -16.63 7.37 2.26
N ARG A 23 -15.51 8.07 2.15
CA ARG A 23 -15.40 9.52 2.23
C ARG A 23 -14.90 10.18 0.94
N GLU A 24 -14.71 9.44 -0.13
CA GLU A 24 -14.15 9.97 -1.38
C GLU A 24 -15.08 10.95 -2.13
N VAL A 25 -16.35 11.01 -1.77
CA VAL A 25 -17.32 11.95 -2.36
C VAL A 25 -17.46 13.20 -1.50
N SER A 26 -17.54 13.04 -0.17
CA SER A 26 -17.81 14.14 0.78
C SER A 26 -16.56 14.77 1.38
N GLY A 27 -15.39 14.14 1.23
CA GLY A 27 -14.21 14.46 2.03
C GLY A 27 -14.29 13.81 3.42
N ALA A 28 -13.23 13.95 4.20
CA ALA A 28 -13.09 13.33 5.52
C ALA A 28 -12.65 14.37 6.56
N ASP A 29 -12.76 14.00 7.85
CA ASP A 29 -12.00 14.68 8.89
C ASP A 29 -10.53 14.25 8.82
N ALA A 30 -9.60 15.12 9.18
CA ALA A 30 -8.16 14.83 9.13
C ALA A 30 -7.77 13.59 9.97
N THR A 31 -8.55 13.26 11.01
CA THR A 31 -8.34 12.10 11.87
C THR A 31 -8.39 10.77 11.11
N LEU A 32 -9.28 10.65 10.11
CA LEU A 32 -9.40 9.41 9.33
C LEU A 32 -8.16 9.14 8.44
N PRO A 33 -7.67 10.10 7.60
CA PRO A 33 -6.44 9.91 6.86
C PRO A 33 -5.21 9.68 7.76
N VAL A 34 -5.13 10.34 8.92
CA VAL A 34 -4.04 10.10 9.90
C VAL A 34 -4.11 8.69 10.45
N ALA A 35 -5.28 8.22 10.87
CA ALA A 35 -5.45 6.87 11.40
C ALA A 35 -5.14 5.79 10.34
N THR A 36 -5.59 5.99 9.10
CA THR A 36 -5.30 5.07 8.00
C THR A 36 -3.83 5.10 7.60
N LEU A 37 -3.15 6.26 7.69
CA LEU A 37 -1.70 6.36 7.50
C LEU A 37 -0.94 5.56 8.57
N ALA A 38 -1.31 5.70 9.84
CA ALA A 38 -0.72 4.89 10.92
C ALA A 38 -0.90 3.39 10.67
N GLY A 39 -2.09 2.97 10.24
CA GLY A 39 -2.38 1.60 9.82
C GLY A 39 -1.50 1.15 8.65
N THR A 40 -1.28 2.02 7.66
CA THR A 40 -0.40 1.74 6.51
C THR A 40 1.06 1.59 6.92
N VAL A 41 1.55 2.37 7.88
CA VAL A 41 2.89 2.21 8.46
C VAL A 41 3.02 0.84 9.15
N ALA A 42 2.03 0.45 9.95
CA ALA A 42 2.01 -0.85 10.61
C ALA A 42 1.97 -2.00 9.59
N VAL A 43 1.18 -1.89 8.53
CA VAL A 43 1.11 -2.85 7.41
C VAL A 43 2.48 -2.98 6.73
N ALA A 44 3.14 -1.87 6.40
CA ALA A 44 4.45 -1.87 5.76
C ALA A 44 5.51 -2.53 6.65
N ALA A 45 5.56 -2.17 7.93
CA ALA A 45 6.48 -2.75 8.90
C ALA A 45 6.25 -4.26 9.07
N THR A 46 4.99 -4.69 9.17
CA THR A 46 4.63 -6.11 9.28
C THR A 46 4.99 -6.88 8.00
N ALA A 47 4.76 -6.29 6.83
CA ALA A 47 5.09 -6.90 5.53
C ALA A 47 6.60 -7.06 5.34
N ALA A 48 7.39 -6.03 5.69
CA ALA A 48 8.85 -6.10 5.66
C ALA A 48 9.36 -7.22 6.57
N GLY A 49 8.83 -7.29 7.78
CA GLY A 49 9.16 -8.30 8.79
C GLY A 49 10.65 -8.28 9.18
N ALA A 50 10.98 -8.97 10.25
CA ALA A 50 12.38 -9.27 10.59
C ALA A 50 12.87 -10.44 9.73
N SER A 51 13.85 -10.20 8.85
CA SER A 51 14.42 -11.26 8.02
C SER A 51 15.70 -11.80 8.67
N ARG A 52 15.77 -13.12 8.84
CA ARG A 52 17.03 -13.83 9.16
C ARG A 52 17.90 -14.07 7.93
N ARG A 53 17.44 -13.65 6.76
CA ARG A 53 18.15 -13.79 5.48
C ARG A 53 19.26 -12.73 5.37
N LYS A 54 20.26 -13.01 4.56
CA LYS A 54 21.40 -12.10 4.31
C LYS A 54 21.36 -11.59 2.86
N GLY A 55 22.08 -10.49 2.63
CA GLY A 55 22.23 -9.90 1.31
C GLY A 55 20.91 -9.34 0.74
N TRP A 56 20.77 -9.34 -0.58
CA TRP A 56 19.62 -8.78 -1.28
C TRP A 56 18.26 -9.36 -0.87
N ARG A 57 18.26 -10.62 -0.41
CA ARG A 57 17.04 -11.30 0.08
C ARG A 57 16.50 -10.73 1.40
N ALA A 58 17.34 -10.05 2.16
CA ALA A 58 16.92 -9.30 3.34
C ALA A 58 16.46 -7.89 2.98
N VAL A 59 17.16 -7.25 2.03
CA VAL A 59 16.92 -5.86 1.62
C VAL A 59 15.65 -5.73 0.79
N LEU A 60 15.36 -6.68 -0.10
CA LEU A 60 14.26 -6.58 -1.05
C LEU A 60 12.88 -6.39 -0.40
N PRO A 61 12.46 -7.15 0.63
CA PRO A 61 11.18 -6.91 1.28
C PRO A 61 11.09 -5.53 1.93
N VAL A 62 12.18 -5.05 2.51
CA VAL A 62 12.25 -3.72 3.13
C VAL A 62 12.14 -2.62 2.07
N ALA A 63 12.83 -2.76 0.94
CA ALA A 63 12.76 -1.81 -0.17
C ALA A 63 11.35 -1.74 -0.78
N LEU A 64 10.69 -2.88 -0.98
CA LEU A 64 9.33 -2.94 -1.51
C LEU A 64 8.31 -2.39 -0.51
N ALA A 65 8.46 -2.67 0.79
CA ALA A 65 7.63 -2.08 1.84
C ALA A 65 7.79 -0.57 1.90
N GLY A 66 9.02 -0.07 1.78
CA GLY A 66 9.32 1.36 1.70
C GLY A 66 8.69 2.01 0.47
N TRP A 67 8.74 1.35 -0.68
CA TRP A 67 8.08 1.83 -1.90
C TRP A 67 6.55 1.89 -1.74
N TYR A 68 5.94 0.83 -1.21
CA TYR A 68 4.51 0.81 -0.88
C TYR A 68 4.14 1.97 0.06
N LEU A 69 4.87 2.13 1.17
CA LEU A 69 4.64 3.19 2.14
C LEU A 69 4.82 4.58 1.53
N THR A 70 5.83 4.79 0.72
CA THR A 70 6.08 6.06 0.04
C THR A 70 4.92 6.44 -0.87
N HIS A 71 4.37 5.50 -1.63
CA HIS A 71 3.28 5.80 -2.55
C HIS A 71 1.95 6.02 -1.83
N TYR A 72 1.51 5.04 -1.06
CA TYR A 72 0.22 5.11 -0.39
C TYR A 72 0.25 6.08 0.78
N GLY A 73 1.29 6.05 1.60
CA GLY A 73 1.44 6.92 2.76
C GLY A 73 1.52 8.41 2.40
N ARG A 74 2.22 8.78 1.31
CA ARG A 74 2.23 10.19 0.85
C ARG A 74 0.85 10.66 0.41
N ALA A 75 0.06 9.83 -0.24
CA ALA A 75 -1.30 10.21 -0.62
C ALA A 75 -2.19 10.40 0.61
N GLN A 76 -2.07 9.53 1.61
CA GLN A 76 -2.78 9.67 2.89
C GLN A 76 -2.32 10.91 3.67
N ALA A 77 -1.02 11.22 3.69
CA ALA A 77 -0.49 12.41 4.35
C ALA A 77 -1.02 13.70 3.70
N ARG A 78 -1.14 13.73 2.37
CA ARG A 78 -1.77 14.86 1.66
C ARG A 78 -3.26 14.98 1.98
N ALA A 79 -3.98 13.86 2.08
CA ALA A 79 -5.37 13.85 2.50
C ALA A 79 -5.53 14.26 3.98
N ALA A 80 -4.56 13.95 4.84
CA ALA A 80 -4.56 14.41 6.24
C ALA A 80 -4.35 15.92 6.35
N ALA A 81 -3.47 16.48 5.50
CA ALA A 81 -3.21 17.93 5.48
C ALA A 81 -4.40 18.74 4.92
N GLN A 82 -5.11 18.17 3.94
CA GLN A 82 -6.29 18.79 3.33
C GLN A 82 -7.28 17.65 2.96
N PRO A 83 -8.24 17.36 3.83
CA PRO A 83 -9.11 16.18 3.70
C PRO A 83 -10.32 16.40 2.78
N ASP A 84 -10.11 17.11 1.67
CA ASP A 84 -11.12 17.29 0.62
C ASP A 84 -11.36 15.98 -0.18
N ALA A 85 -12.48 15.91 -0.86
CA ALA A 85 -12.91 14.74 -1.62
C ALA A 85 -11.87 14.32 -2.69
N ALA A 86 -11.21 15.27 -3.35
CA ALA A 86 -10.23 14.98 -4.39
C ALA A 86 -8.98 14.27 -3.84
N ARG A 87 -8.46 14.73 -2.68
CA ARG A 87 -7.30 14.12 -2.03
C ARG A 87 -7.63 12.78 -1.39
N VAL A 88 -8.81 12.65 -0.81
CA VAL A 88 -9.30 11.35 -0.29
C VAL A 88 -9.41 10.34 -1.43
N ARG A 89 -9.99 10.72 -2.56
CA ARG A 89 -10.07 9.87 -3.76
C ARG A 89 -8.68 9.49 -4.30
N ALA A 90 -7.74 10.43 -4.33
CA ALA A 90 -6.36 10.16 -4.73
C ALA A 90 -5.68 9.16 -3.79
N ALA A 91 -5.95 9.24 -2.48
CA ALA A 91 -5.44 8.28 -1.50
C ALA A 91 -6.05 6.87 -1.72
N VAL A 92 -7.35 6.78 -1.97
CA VAL A 92 -8.01 5.51 -2.33
C VAL A 92 -7.39 4.89 -3.57
N GLY A 93 -7.25 5.66 -4.66
CA GLY A 93 -6.60 5.19 -5.90
C GLY A 93 -5.15 4.74 -5.69
N SER A 94 -4.39 5.46 -4.86
CA SER A 94 -3.03 5.06 -4.46
C SER A 94 -3.00 3.76 -3.67
N GLY A 95 -3.97 3.53 -2.79
CA GLY A 95 -4.11 2.29 -2.03
C GLY A 95 -4.39 1.10 -2.96
N ILE A 96 -5.38 1.24 -3.85
CA ILE A 96 -5.74 0.20 -4.81
C ILE A 96 -4.54 -0.17 -5.69
N THR A 97 -3.86 0.82 -6.27
CA THR A 97 -2.69 0.58 -7.14
C THR A 97 -1.42 0.19 -6.39
N GLY A 98 -1.39 0.35 -5.07
CA GLY A 98 -0.30 -0.06 -4.19
C GLY A 98 -0.35 -1.53 -3.76
N LEU A 99 -1.52 -2.18 -3.87
CA LEU A 99 -1.71 -3.57 -3.43
C LEU A 99 -0.73 -4.55 -4.07
N PRO A 100 -0.44 -4.52 -5.38
CA PRO A 100 0.54 -5.42 -5.97
C PRO A 100 1.94 -5.27 -5.35
N THR A 101 2.35 -4.06 -4.97
CA THR A 101 3.64 -3.83 -4.29
C THR A 101 3.64 -4.47 -2.90
N LEU A 102 2.55 -4.37 -2.15
CA LEU A 102 2.40 -5.04 -0.85
C LEU A 102 2.47 -6.57 -0.99
N GLN A 103 1.75 -7.13 -1.96
CA GLN A 103 1.81 -8.56 -2.26
C GLN A 103 3.22 -8.99 -2.68
N GLY A 104 3.90 -8.17 -3.47
CA GLY A 104 5.30 -8.37 -3.85
C GLY A 104 6.24 -8.40 -2.64
N THR A 105 6.01 -7.51 -1.66
CA THR A 105 6.75 -7.47 -0.39
C THR A 105 6.58 -8.80 0.38
N LEU A 106 5.34 -9.26 0.52
CA LEU A 106 5.02 -10.51 1.21
C LEU A 106 5.64 -11.73 0.51
N ALA A 107 5.59 -11.79 -0.82
CA ALA A 107 6.23 -12.84 -1.61
C ALA A 107 7.76 -12.82 -1.45
N ALA A 108 8.39 -11.65 -1.55
CA ALA A 108 9.83 -11.50 -1.37
C ALA A 108 10.27 -11.94 0.03
N ARG A 109 9.49 -11.64 1.06
CA ARG A 109 9.75 -12.05 2.44
C ARG A 109 9.78 -13.58 2.62
N THR A 110 8.94 -14.31 1.90
CA THR A 110 8.95 -15.78 1.94
C THR A 110 10.09 -16.41 1.14
N GLY A 111 10.82 -15.60 0.36
CA GLY A 111 11.94 -16.03 -0.47
C GLY A 111 11.64 -16.08 -1.96
N ALA A 112 10.40 -15.81 -2.37
CA ALA A 112 10.00 -15.70 -3.77
C ALA A 112 10.32 -14.30 -4.32
N GLY A 113 11.61 -13.90 -4.29
CA GLY A 113 12.05 -12.55 -4.64
C GLY A 113 11.71 -12.14 -6.07
N VAL A 114 11.88 -13.05 -7.05
CA VAL A 114 11.53 -12.79 -8.46
C VAL A 114 10.04 -12.57 -8.61
N THR A 115 9.20 -13.41 -8.00
CA THR A 115 7.74 -13.23 -7.97
C THR A 115 7.38 -11.90 -7.29
N GLY A 116 8.06 -11.57 -6.19
CA GLY A 116 7.87 -10.30 -5.49
C GLY A 116 8.13 -9.09 -6.37
N LEU A 117 9.22 -9.09 -7.13
CA LEU A 117 9.55 -8.04 -8.10
C LEU A 117 8.54 -7.97 -9.24
N ALA A 118 8.14 -9.11 -9.79
CA ALA A 118 7.14 -9.17 -10.86
C ALA A 118 5.80 -8.58 -10.41
N LEU A 119 5.31 -8.94 -9.22
CA LEU A 119 4.10 -8.37 -8.64
C LEU A 119 4.23 -6.86 -8.41
N ALA A 120 5.33 -6.41 -7.83
CA ALA A 120 5.57 -4.99 -7.59
C ALA A 120 5.62 -4.17 -8.89
N ALA A 121 6.14 -4.74 -9.99
CA ALA A 121 6.18 -4.10 -11.30
C ALA A 121 4.78 -3.88 -11.92
N LEU A 122 3.75 -4.60 -11.46
CA LEU A 122 2.36 -4.35 -11.89
C LEU A 122 1.82 -3.01 -11.37
N ALA A 123 2.31 -2.51 -10.24
CA ALA A 123 1.82 -1.27 -9.65
C ALA A 123 1.99 -0.04 -10.57
N PRO A 124 3.14 0.24 -11.21
CA PRO A 124 3.27 1.33 -12.16
C PRO A 124 2.43 1.12 -13.43
N LEU A 125 2.24 -0.12 -13.88
CA LEU A 125 1.37 -0.45 -15.01
C LEU A 125 -0.09 -0.13 -14.67
N ALA A 126 -0.58 -0.58 -13.52
CA ALA A 126 -1.93 -0.29 -13.05
C ALA A 126 -2.18 1.23 -12.96
N ARG A 127 -1.22 1.99 -12.44
CA ARG A 127 -1.33 3.46 -12.38
C ARG A 127 -1.39 4.12 -13.76
N ARG A 128 -0.63 3.62 -14.73
CA ARG A 128 -0.67 4.12 -16.12
C ARG A 128 -2.03 3.86 -16.76
N LEU A 129 -2.59 2.65 -16.56
CA LEU A 129 -3.91 2.28 -17.09
C LEU A 129 -5.02 3.13 -16.49
N VAL A 130 -5.04 3.26 -15.14
CA VAL A 130 -6.04 4.10 -14.44
C VAL A 130 -5.99 5.53 -14.96
N ARG A 131 -4.81 6.13 -15.14
CA ARG A 131 -4.69 7.49 -15.69
C ARG A 131 -5.20 7.62 -17.11
N ARG A 132 -5.02 6.61 -17.95
CA ARG A 132 -5.55 6.65 -19.34
C ARG A 132 -7.07 6.58 -19.37
N ILE A 133 -7.67 5.75 -18.54
CA ILE A 133 -9.14 5.60 -18.44
C ILE A 133 -9.78 6.87 -17.85
N SER A 134 -9.13 7.51 -16.88
CA SER A 134 -9.64 8.72 -16.24
C SER A 134 -9.46 9.99 -17.09
N ALA A 135 -8.69 9.93 -18.17
CA ALA A 135 -8.44 11.05 -19.10
C ALA A 135 -9.42 11.09 -20.28
N THR A 136 -10.30 10.10 -20.40
CA THR A 136 -11.40 10.01 -21.37
C THR A 136 -12.74 10.28 -20.71
#